data_8166c553a40980e5e30e887fdf2d417f
#
_entry.id   8166c553a40980e5e30e887fdf2d417f
#
_cell.length_a   1.000
_cell.length_b   1.000
_cell.length_c   1.000
_cell.angle_alpha   90.00
_cell.angle_beta   90.00
_cell.angle_gamma   90.00
#
_symmetry.space_group_name_H-M   'P 1'
#
loop_
_entity.id
_entity.type
_entity.pdbx_description
1 polymer ?
#
loop_
_entity_poly.entity_id
_entity_poly.type
_entity_poly.pdbx_seq_one_letter_code
_entity_poly.pdbx_strand_id
1 'polypeptide(L)'
;DFPVAYLYGLNPGTLYYWDLYFHNEGLLRCGETELARNNLDCMIWQIDKLGFIPNASGWGEDRSQTPCFSMSVRRYWELTPGKDTAWLHRAYRAVLKEYEFWTNTDGNTIEDHSTPVKGLQRYGHHSDTAALATFYDRVLKGRFRLDPGAPRETKIRMAAHRMAEAECMDFTPRFEG
;
A
#
# COMPACT_ATOMS: atom_id res chain seq x y z
N ASP A 1 -10.00 -13.14 6.21
CA ASP A 1 -8.98 -13.49 7.21
C ASP A 1 -7.68 -13.86 6.50
N PHE A 2 -6.54 -13.48 7.07
CA PHE A 2 -5.23 -13.85 6.58
C PHE A 2 -4.94 -15.34 6.85
N PRO A 3 -4.09 -15.98 6.02
CA PRO A 3 -3.82 -17.41 6.12
C PRO A 3 -2.95 -17.80 7.31
N VAL A 4 -2.22 -16.87 7.89
CA VAL A 4 -1.26 -17.08 9.00
C VAL A 4 -1.33 -15.92 10.01
N ALA A 5 -0.81 -16.14 11.21
CA ALA A 5 -0.65 -15.09 12.22
C ALA A 5 0.37 -14.05 11.74
N TYR A 6 0.09 -12.79 11.97
CA TYR A 6 0.90 -11.65 11.52
C TYR A 6 1.03 -10.58 12.62
N LEU A 7 2.05 -9.74 12.48
CA LEU A 7 2.18 -8.57 13.33
C LEU A 7 1.36 -7.42 12.74
N TYR A 8 0.48 -6.85 13.53
CA TYR A 8 -0.27 -5.65 13.16
C TYR A 8 0.34 -4.39 13.78
N GLY A 9 0.03 -3.23 13.19
CA GLY A 9 0.51 -1.93 13.66
C GLY A 9 -0.39 -1.30 14.73
N LEU A 10 -0.71 -0.02 14.60
CA LEU A 10 -1.48 0.75 15.56
C LEU A 10 -2.91 0.23 15.80
N ASN A 11 -3.55 -0.31 14.77
CA ASN A 11 -4.91 -0.82 14.87
C ASN A 11 -4.90 -2.35 14.90
N PRO A 12 -5.46 -2.97 15.95
CA PRO A 12 -5.56 -4.42 16.03
C PRO A 12 -6.21 -5.02 14.78
N GLY A 13 -5.57 -6.03 14.21
CA GLY A 13 -6.06 -6.73 13.03
C GLY A 13 -5.86 -6.01 11.70
N THR A 14 -5.25 -4.82 11.68
CA THR A 14 -4.94 -4.10 10.44
C THR A 14 -3.47 -4.23 10.08
N LEU A 15 -3.23 -4.68 8.86
CA LEU A 15 -1.90 -4.75 8.27
C LEU A 15 -1.71 -3.49 7.41
N TYR A 16 -0.71 -2.69 7.73
CA TYR A 16 -0.30 -1.51 6.97
C TYR A 16 0.91 -1.86 6.13
N TYR A 17 0.90 -1.48 4.85
CA TYR A 17 1.85 -1.99 3.88
C TYR A 17 3.30 -1.59 4.20
N TRP A 18 3.64 -0.30 4.14
CA TRP A 18 5.04 0.10 4.31
C TRP A 18 5.56 -0.03 5.73
N ASP A 19 4.66 0.03 6.74
CA ASP A 19 5.01 -0.21 8.14
C ASP A 19 5.62 -1.60 8.33
N LEU A 20 5.11 -2.61 7.62
CA LEU A 20 5.62 -3.96 7.70
C LEU A 20 7.07 -4.11 7.23
N TYR A 21 7.57 -3.24 6.36
CA TYR A 21 8.98 -3.23 6.01
C TYR A 21 9.84 -2.95 7.26
N PHE A 22 9.50 -1.93 8.01
CA PHE A 22 10.24 -1.56 9.24
C PHE A 22 10.05 -2.60 10.35
N HIS A 23 8.84 -3.15 10.49
CA HIS A 23 8.59 -4.24 11.44
C HIS A 23 9.43 -5.47 11.09
N ASN A 24 9.48 -5.87 9.84
CA ASN A 24 10.27 -7.01 9.40
C ASN A 24 11.78 -6.79 9.59
N GLU A 25 12.30 -5.59 9.36
CA GLU A 25 13.70 -5.26 9.67
C GLU A 25 14.00 -5.47 11.17
N GLY A 26 13.09 -5.06 12.06
CA GLY A 26 13.20 -5.29 13.50
C GLY A 26 13.14 -6.78 13.86
N LEU A 27 12.13 -7.49 13.36
CA LEU A 27 11.95 -8.92 13.61
C LEU A 27 13.15 -9.75 13.16
N LEU A 28 13.64 -9.51 11.95
CA LEU A 28 14.80 -10.23 11.40
C LEU A 28 16.06 -10.00 12.22
N ARG A 29 16.28 -8.79 12.74
CA ARG A 29 17.42 -8.47 13.62
C ARG A 29 17.31 -9.12 15.01
N CYS A 30 16.08 -9.36 15.48
CA CYS A 30 15.81 -10.07 16.73
C CYS A 30 15.75 -11.60 16.57
N GLY A 31 15.91 -12.11 15.34
CA GLY A 31 15.85 -13.55 15.05
C GLY A 31 14.44 -14.12 14.87
N GLU A 32 13.40 -13.27 14.89
CA GLU A 32 11.98 -13.65 14.72
C GLU A 32 11.65 -13.88 13.24
N THR A 33 12.36 -14.82 12.62
CA THR A 33 12.29 -15.05 11.16
C THR A 33 10.95 -15.64 10.70
N GLU A 34 10.31 -16.43 11.55
CA GLU A 34 9.00 -17.02 11.24
C GLU A 34 7.92 -15.93 11.16
N LEU A 35 7.87 -15.02 12.12
CA LEU A 35 6.90 -13.93 12.12
C LEU A 35 7.13 -12.97 10.96
N ALA A 36 8.40 -12.67 10.63
CA ALA A 36 8.73 -11.89 9.44
C ALA A 36 8.27 -12.56 8.15
N ARG A 37 8.41 -13.89 8.05
CA ARG A 37 7.87 -14.67 6.92
C ARG A 37 6.36 -14.61 6.85
N ASN A 38 5.68 -14.76 7.97
CA ASN A 38 4.23 -14.70 8.04
C ASN A 38 3.69 -13.35 7.56
N ASN A 39 4.34 -12.24 7.93
CA ASN A 39 4.00 -10.91 7.41
C ASN A 39 4.12 -10.87 5.88
N LEU A 40 5.19 -11.43 5.32
CA LEU A 40 5.37 -11.49 3.86
C LEU A 40 4.35 -12.41 3.19
N ASP A 41 3.99 -13.53 3.81
CA ASP A 41 2.96 -14.44 3.31
C ASP A 41 1.57 -13.79 3.29
N CYS A 42 1.26 -12.91 4.26
CA CYS A 42 0.05 -12.08 4.24
C CYS A 42 0.07 -11.07 3.07
N MET A 43 1.20 -10.44 2.79
CA MET A 43 1.35 -9.54 1.64
C MET A 43 1.18 -10.31 0.31
N ILE A 44 1.79 -11.49 0.18
CA ILE A 44 1.62 -12.36 -1.00
C ILE A 44 0.14 -12.70 -1.20
N TRP A 45 -0.55 -13.04 -0.11
CA TRP A 45 -1.98 -13.34 -0.16
C TRP A 45 -2.81 -12.14 -0.62
N GLN A 46 -2.49 -10.92 -0.16
CA GLN A 46 -3.16 -9.69 -0.64
C GLN A 46 -2.94 -9.47 -2.14
N ILE A 47 -1.71 -9.59 -2.61
CA ILE A 47 -1.39 -9.50 -4.04
C ILE A 47 -2.17 -10.54 -4.85
N ASP A 48 -2.25 -11.78 -4.37
CA ASP A 48 -2.98 -12.85 -5.06
C ASP A 48 -4.49 -12.61 -5.10
N LYS A 49 -5.06 -11.94 -4.11
CA LYS A 49 -6.50 -11.66 -4.00
C LYS A 49 -6.91 -10.35 -4.65
N LEU A 50 -6.12 -9.30 -4.51
CA LEU A 50 -6.48 -7.94 -4.89
C LEU A 50 -5.70 -7.43 -6.12
N GLY A 51 -4.59 -8.09 -6.46
CA GLY A 51 -3.66 -7.65 -7.50
C GLY A 51 -2.59 -6.67 -7.00
N PHE A 52 -2.70 -6.20 -5.75
CA PHE A 52 -1.78 -5.24 -5.12
C PHE A 52 -1.78 -5.39 -3.60
N ILE A 53 -0.90 -4.69 -2.91
CA ILE A 53 -0.91 -4.58 -1.45
C ILE A 53 -1.63 -3.28 -1.08
N PRO A 54 -2.77 -3.34 -0.36
CA PRO A 54 -3.49 -2.14 0.03
C PRO A 54 -2.74 -1.33 1.10
N ASN A 55 -3.04 -0.04 1.17
CA ASN A 55 -2.54 0.86 2.21
C ASN A 55 -2.79 0.28 3.60
N ALA A 56 -4.00 -0.18 3.83
CA ALA A 56 -4.41 -0.80 5.08
C ALA A 56 -5.44 -1.91 4.80
N SER A 57 -5.23 -3.10 5.36
CA SER A 57 -6.17 -4.21 5.19
C SER A 57 -7.54 -3.90 5.80
N GLY A 58 -8.60 -4.17 5.04
CA GLY A 58 -9.99 -4.07 5.49
C GLY A 58 -10.64 -2.69 5.40
N TRP A 59 -9.87 -1.61 5.21
CA TRP A 59 -10.45 -0.27 5.05
C TRP A 59 -9.70 0.69 4.11
N GLY A 60 -8.42 0.45 3.85
CA GLY A 60 -7.58 1.24 2.94
C GLY A 60 -7.32 0.51 1.64
N GLU A 61 -8.33 -0.20 1.10
CA GLU A 61 -8.19 -1.04 -0.09
C GLU A 61 -8.44 -0.28 -1.40
N ASP A 62 -8.65 1.01 -1.32
CA ASP A 62 -8.84 1.91 -2.47
C ASP A 62 -7.55 2.54 -2.99
N ARG A 63 -6.42 2.20 -2.40
CA ARG A 63 -5.06 2.64 -2.76
C ARG A 63 -4.01 1.72 -2.16
N SER A 64 -2.79 1.80 -2.67
CA SER A 64 -1.63 1.14 -2.08
C SER A 64 -0.86 2.07 -1.11
N GLN A 65 0.40 1.78 -0.85
CA GLN A 65 1.40 2.62 -0.19
C GLN A 65 2.74 2.48 -0.91
N THR A 66 3.75 3.21 -0.45
CA THR A 66 5.12 3.15 -0.99
C THR A 66 5.61 1.71 -1.14
N PRO A 67 6.03 1.28 -2.35
CA PRO A 67 6.32 -0.12 -2.66
C PRO A 67 7.61 -0.62 -2.00
N CYS A 68 7.47 -1.24 -0.84
CA CYS A 68 8.57 -1.79 -0.05
C CYS A 68 8.65 -3.32 -0.06
N PHE A 69 7.71 -4.01 -0.74
CA PHE A 69 7.60 -5.46 -0.67
C PHE A 69 8.83 -6.19 -1.23
N SER A 70 9.32 -5.79 -2.39
CA SER A 70 10.51 -6.39 -3.00
C SER A 70 11.75 -6.25 -2.11
N MET A 71 11.90 -5.11 -1.43
CA MET A 71 12.96 -4.90 -0.44
C MET A 71 12.79 -5.83 0.77
N SER A 72 11.56 -5.98 1.27
CA SER A 72 11.25 -6.87 2.39
C SER A 72 11.55 -8.34 2.05
N VAL A 73 11.18 -8.81 0.86
CA VAL A 73 11.50 -10.17 0.36
C VAL A 73 13.00 -10.38 0.29
N ARG A 74 13.73 -9.41 -0.26
CA ARG A 74 15.20 -9.44 -0.34
C ARG A 74 15.84 -9.53 1.04
N ARG A 75 15.44 -8.68 1.98
CA ARG A 75 15.97 -8.65 3.34
C ARG A 75 15.71 -9.94 4.09
N TYR A 76 14.50 -10.49 3.99
CA TYR A 76 14.17 -11.80 4.53
C TYR A 76 15.12 -12.87 3.97
N TRP A 77 15.29 -12.92 2.64
CA TRP A 77 16.15 -13.89 1.99
C TRP A 77 17.61 -13.76 2.43
N GLU A 78 18.13 -12.55 2.53
CA GLU A 78 19.52 -12.30 2.94
C GLU A 78 19.78 -12.74 4.38
N LEU A 79 18.88 -12.44 5.30
CA LEU A 79 19.10 -12.56 6.74
C LEU A 79 18.64 -13.90 7.34
N THR A 80 17.87 -14.71 6.59
CA THR A 80 17.45 -16.02 7.11
C THR A 80 18.42 -17.13 6.72
N PRO A 81 18.78 -18.01 7.68
CA PRO A 81 19.44 -19.27 7.35
C PRO A 81 18.43 -20.21 6.68
N GLY A 82 18.85 -21.17 5.93
CA GLY A 82 17.94 -22.13 5.30
C GLY A 82 17.13 -21.53 4.15
N LYS A 83 17.67 -21.63 2.96
CA LYS A 83 17.14 -21.00 1.75
C LYS A 83 15.97 -21.81 1.16
N ASP A 84 14.74 -21.46 1.51
CA ASP A 84 13.53 -22.04 0.92
C ASP A 84 13.30 -21.45 -0.49
N THR A 85 13.84 -22.11 -1.49
CA THR A 85 13.70 -21.67 -2.89
C THR A 85 12.27 -21.76 -3.41
N ALA A 86 11.45 -22.68 -2.92
CA ALA A 86 10.05 -22.77 -3.31
C ALA A 86 9.26 -21.56 -2.84
N TRP A 87 9.50 -21.12 -1.61
CA TRP A 87 8.94 -19.88 -1.11
C TRP A 87 9.44 -18.66 -1.89
N LEU A 88 10.74 -18.58 -2.19
CA LEU A 88 11.30 -17.47 -2.97
C LEU A 88 10.66 -17.37 -4.34
N HIS A 89 10.42 -18.48 -5.02
CA HIS A 89 9.69 -18.50 -6.31
C HIS A 89 8.28 -17.95 -6.19
N ARG A 90 7.56 -18.28 -5.11
CA ARG A 90 6.23 -17.72 -4.84
C ARG A 90 6.29 -16.23 -4.58
N ALA A 91 7.21 -15.79 -3.72
CA ALA A 91 7.42 -14.38 -3.41
C ALA A 91 7.82 -13.58 -4.66
N TYR A 92 8.72 -14.12 -5.51
CA TYR A 92 9.11 -13.48 -6.77
C TYR A 92 7.93 -13.27 -7.72
N ARG A 93 7.03 -14.24 -7.85
CA ARG A 93 5.82 -14.06 -8.67
C ARG A 93 4.91 -12.94 -8.12
N ALA A 94 4.83 -12.81 -6.80
CA ALA A 94 4.09 -11.71 -6.18
C ALA A 94 4.78 -10.36 -6.41
N VAL A 95 6.12 -10.30 -6.33
CA VAL A 95 6.88 -9.10 -6.68
C VAL A 95 6.64 -8.67 -8.13
N LEU A 96 6.56 -9.62 -9.08
CA LEU A 96 6.23 -9.29 -10.47
C LEU A 96 4.84 -8.69 -10.61
N LYS A 97 3.83 -9.23 -9.92
CA LYS A 97 2.47 -8.67 -9.92
C LYS A 97 2.43 -7.25 -9.32
N GLU A 98 3.15 -7.02 -8.22
CA GLU A 98 3.29 -5.69 -7.65
C GLU A 98 3.96 -4.72 -8.63
N TYR A 99 5.02 -5.16 -9.31
CA TYR A 99 5.67 -4.36 -10.34
C TYR A 99 4.69 -4.00 -11.46
N GLU A 100 3.87 -4.94 -11.96
CA GLU A 100 2.83 -4.70 -12.96
C GLU A 100 1.79 -3.69 -12.45
N PHE A 101 1.34 -3.81 -11.19
CA PHE A 101 0.43 -2.84 -10.59
C PHE A 101 1.01 -1.41 -10.65
N TRP A 102 2.26 -1.22 -10.29
CA TRP A 102 2.89 0.10 -10.28
C TRP A 102 3.25 0.63 -11.66
N THR A 103 3.61 -0.22 -12.59
CA THR A 103 4.07 0.20 -13.93
C THR A 103 2.97 0.12 -14.99
N ASN A 104 1.90 -0.60 -14.73
CA ASN A 104 0.80 -0.84 -15.65
C ASN A 104 1.27 -1.28 -17.04
N THR A 105 2.30 -2.12 -17.10
CA THR A 105 2.93 -2.54 -18.35
C THR A 105 2.03 -3.46 -19.18
N ASP A 106 1.11 -4.18 -18.52
CA ASP A 106 0.12 -5.04 -19.15
C ASP A 106 -1.22 -4.34 -19.44
N GLY A 107 -1.43 -3.12 -18.92
CA GLY A 107 -2.65 -2.33 -19.09
C GLY A 107 -3.87 -2.86 -18.33
N ASN A 108 -3.70 -3.83 -17.43
CA ASN A 108 -4.78 -4.52 -16.73
C ASN A 108 -4.86 -4.19 -15.24
N THR A 109 -4.08 -3.24 -14.76
CA THR A 109 -4.11 -2.86 -13.35
C THR A 109 -5.36 -2.04 -13.00
N ILE A 110 -5.84 -2.21 -11.77
CA ILE A 110 -7.00 -1.47 -11.25
C ILE A 110 -6.74 0.03 -11.15
N GLU A 111 -5.49 0.45 -11.18
CA GLU A 111 -5.04 1.82 -10.96
C GLU A 111 -4.05 2.25 -12.05
N ASP A 112 -4.21 3.46 -12.55
CA ASP A 112 -3.32 4.04 -13.54
C ASP A 112 -2.26 4.92 -12.88
N HIS A 113 -1.04 4.40 -12.78
CA HIS A 113 0.12 5.10 -12.26
C HIS A 113 0.96 5.78 -13.36
N SER A 114 0.50 5.76 -14.60
CA SER A 114 1.26 6.34 -15.72
C SER A 114 1.43 7.86 -15.61
N THR A 115 2.50 8.36 -16.19
CA THR A 115 2.75 9.80 -16.35
C THR A 115 3.11 10.10 -17.80
N PRO A 116 3.00 11.37 -18.25
CA PRO A 116 3.51 11.78 -19.56
C PRO A 116 5.03 11.60 -19.72
N VAL A 117 5.75 11.44 -18.62
CA VAL A 117 7.20 11.28 -18.63
C VAL A 117 7.55 9.79 -18.55
N LYS A 118 8.14 9.26 -19.61
CA LYS A 118 8.53 7.85 -19.69
C LYS A 118 9.44 7.46 -18.50
N GLY A 119 9.08 6.37 -17.83
CA GLY A 119 9.84 5.82 -16.70
C GLY A 119 9.55 6.46 -15.34
N LEU A 120 8.63 7.42 -15.28
CA LEU A 120 8.10 7.94 -14.02
C LEU A 120 6.70 7.39 -13.79
N GLN A 121 6.42 7.10 -12.53
CA GLN A 121 5.10 6.67 -12.04
C GLN A 121 4.57 7.72 -11.07
N ARG A 122 3.25 7.81 -10.95
CA ARG A 122 2.57 8.66 -9.98
C ARG A 122 1.83 7.83 -8.95
N TYR A 123 1.63 8.39 -7.79
CA TYR A 123 0.68 7.85 -6.82
C TYR A 123 -0.76 8.16 -7.24
N GLY A 124 -1.69 7.31 -6.86
CA GLY A 124 -3.08 7.41 -7.30
C GLY A 124 -4.07 6.82 -6.29
N HIS A 125 -5.19 6.43 -6.78
CA HIS A 125 -6.25 5.70 -6.07
C HIS A 125 -7.27 5.21 -7.09
N HIS A 126 -8.10 4.25 -6.70
CA HIS A 126 -9.21 3.75 -7.52
C HIS A 126 -10.59 3.96 -6.84
N SER A 127 -10.66 4.91 -5.88
CA SER A 127 -11.92 5.29 -5.25
C SER A 127 -12.87 5.94 -6.25
N ASP A 128 -14.15 5.58 -6.18
CA ASP A 128 -15.21 6.26 -6.93
C ASP A 128 -15.62 7.60 -6.30
N THR A 129 -16.45 8.35 -6.99
CA THR A 129 -16.95 9.66 -6.55
C THR A 129 -17.70 9.63 -5.21
N ALA A 130 -18.39 8.53 -4.90
CA ALA A 130 -19.13 8.39 -3.64
C ALA A 130 -18.19 8.12 -2.47
N ALA A 131 -17.18 7.27 -2.69
CA ALA A 131 -16.11 7.02 -1.72
C ALA A 131 -15.32 8.30 -1.42
N LEU A 132 -14.96 9.08 -2.45
CA LEU A 132 -14.26 10.35 -2.28
C LEU A 132 -15.11 11.39 -1.52
N ALA A 133 -16.40 11.48 -1.77
CA ALA A 133 -17.28 12.36 -1.01
C ALA A 133 -17.34 11.94 0.47
N THR A 134 -17.44 10.64 0.73
CA THR A 134 -17.44 10.10 2.09
C THR A 134 -16.10 10.36 2.79
N PHE A 135 -14.99 10.18 2.10
CA PHE A 135 -13.66 10.47 2.61
C PHE A 135 -13.49 11.94 2.97
N TYR A 136 -13.97 12.85 2.10
CA TYR A 136 -13.98 14.28 2.42
C TYR A 136 -14.75 14.56 3.70
N ASP A 137 -15.98 14.10 3.81
CA ASP A 137 -16.86 14.41 4.94
C ASP A 137 -16.36 13.82 6.27
N ARG A 138 -15.82 12.63 6.26
CA ARG A 138 -15.40 11.92 7.46
C ARG A 138 -13.98 12.25 7.91
N VAL A 139 -13.06 12.50 6.98
CA VAL A 139 -11.63 12.62 7.27
C VAL A 139 -11.11 14.03 7.01
N LEU A 140 -11.37 14.60 5.83
CA LEU A 140 -10.71 15.82 5.40
C LEU A 140 -11.35 17.09 5.96
N LYS A 141 -12.66 17.13 6.08
CA LYS A 141 -13.40 18.30 6.57
C LYS A 141 -12.91 18.85 7.90
N GLY A 142 -12.41 18.00 8.79
CA GLY A 142 -11.86 18.39 10.08
C GLY A 142 -10.36 18.68 10.08
N ARG A 143 -9.64 18.27 9.04
CA ARG A 143 -8.17 18.37 8.94
C ARG A 143 -7.70 19.50 8.04
N PHE A 144 -8.43 19.75 6.96
CA PHE A 144 -8.05 20.73 5.94
C PHE A 144 -9.10 21.83 5.84
N ARG A 145 -8.63 23.08 5.86
CA ARG A 145 -9.51 24.25 5.74
C ARG A 145 -9.88 24.44 4.27
N LEU A 146 -11.05 23.94 3.89
CA LEU A 146 -11.72 24.34 2.66
C LEU A 146 -12.91 25.24 3.04
N ASP A 147 -13.21 26.25 2.21
CA ASP A 147 -14.42 27.05 2.38
C ASP A 147 -15.64 26.12 2.52
N PRO A 148 -16.41 26.20 3.61
CA PRO A 148 -17.62 25.39 3.80
C PRO A 148 -18.59 25.49 2.62
N GLY A 149 -18.65 26.64 1.95
CA GLY A 149 -19.43 26.90 0.74
C GLY A 149 -18.85 26.37 -0.57
N ALA A 150 -17.66 25.77 -0.54
CA ALA A 150 -17.02 25.27 -1.75
C ALA A 150 -17.91 24.27 -2.51
N PRO A 151 -17.93 24.31 -3.86
CA PRO A 151 -18.69 23.39 -4.69
C PRO A 151 -18.33 21.92 -4.40
N ARG A 152 -19.31 21.02 -4.55
CA ARG A 152 -19.12 19.58 -4.37
C ARG A 152 -17.94 19.04 -5.19
N GLU A 153 -17.81 19.49 -6.44
CA GLU A 153 -16.73 19.09 -7.32
C GLU A 153 -15.34 19.44 -6.75
N THR A 154 -15.19 20.63 -6.16
CA THR A 154 -13.95 21.05 -5.50
C THR A 154 -13.61 20.15 -4.31
N LYS A 155 -14.63 19.78 -3.52
CA LYS A 155 -14.46 18.85 -2.40
C LYS A 155 -14.00 17.46 -2.85
N ILE A 156 -14.61 16.93 -3.93
CA ILE A 156 -14.24 15.65 -4.52
C ILE A 156 -12.83 15.69 -5.09
N ARG A 157 -12.47 16.75 -5.82
CA ARG A 157 -11.11 16.92 -6.37
C ARG A 157 -10.07 17.00 -5.28
N MET A 158 -10.34 17.70 -4.18
CA MET A 158 -9.45 17.69 -3.00
C MET A 158 -9.34 16.29 -2.41
N ALA A 159 -10.46 15.58 -2.27
CA ALA A 159 -10.47 14.22 -1.74
C ALA A 159 -9.63 13.26 -2.62
N ALA A 160 -9.75 13.34 -3.93
CA ALA A 160 -8.95 12.55 -4.87
C ALA A 160 -7.44 12.86 -4.73
N HIS A 161 -7.08 14.14 -4.66
CA HIS A 161 -5.69 14.55 -4.47
C HIS A 161 -5.13 14.02 -3.14
N ARG A 162 -5.88 14.16 -2.04
CA ARG A 162 -5.45 13.69 -0.72
C ARG A 162 -5.43 12.16 -0.61
N MET A 163 -6.25 11.46 -1.38
CA MET A 163 -6.21 10.01 -1.45
C MET A 163 -4.94 9.51 -2.13
N ALA A 164 -4.56 10.13 -3.26
CA ALA A 164 -3.29 9.84 -3.94
C ALA A 164 -2.07 10.21 -3.08
N GLU A 165 -2.15 11.31 -2.32
CA GLU A 165 -1.12 11.68 -1.34
C GLU A 165 -0.97 10.62 -0.23
N ALA A 166 -2.09 10.09 0.27
CA ALA A 166 -2.09 9.04 1.28
C ALA A 166 -1.49 7.72 0.80
N GLU A 167 -1.49 7.45 -0.50
CA GLU A 167 -0.76 6.32 -1.10
C GLU A 167 0.76 6.52 -1.01
N CYS A 168 1.23 7.76 -1.06
CA CYS A 168 2.66 8.08 -0.99
C CYS A 168 3.20 8.06 0.45
N MET A 169 2.85 9.06 1.23
CA MET A 169 3.50 9.35 2.52
C MET A 169 2.51 9.77 3.59
N ASP A 170 1.27 9.35 3.47
CA ASP A 170 0.17 9.85 4.27
C ASP A 170 -0.01 11.39 4.14
N PHE A 171 -0.79 11.99 5.01
CA PHE A 171 -1.08 13.41 4.92
C PHE A 171 0.09 14.26 5.43
N THR A 172 0.97 14.66 4.55
CA THR A 172 2.12 15.50 4.88
C THR A 172 1.93 16.93 4.39
N PRO A 173 2.53 17.95 5.06
CA PRO A 173 2.48 19.33 4.59
C PRO A 173 3.25 19.58 3.29
N ARG A 174 3.99 18.61 2.75
CA ARG A 174 4.78 18.78 1.52
C ARG A 174 3.98 19.15 0.29
N PHE A 175 2.71 18.77 0.28
CA PHE A 175 1.80 18.98 -0.85
C PHE A 175 0.79 20.09 -0.59
N GLU A 176 0.97 20.84 0.51
CA GLU A 176 0.24 22.07 0.78
C GLU A 176 0.98 23.21 0.10
N GLY A 177 0.66 23.43 -1.18
CA GLY A 177 1.14 24.58 -1.95
C GLY A 177 0.18 25.75 -1.86
#